data_2da40b936e6128b7ff967e5ebc09b3c3
#
_entry.id   2da40b936e6128b7ff967e5ebc09b3c3
#
_cell.length_a   1.000
_cell.length_b   1.000
_cell.length_c   1.000
_cell.angle_alpha   90.00
_cell.angle_beta   90.00
_cell.angle_gamma   90.00
#
_symmetry.space_group_name_H-M   'P 1'
#
loop_
_entity.id
_entity.type
_entity.pdbx_description
1 polymer ?
#
loop_
_entity_poly.entity_id
_entity_poly.type
_entity_poly.pdbx_seq_one_letter_code
_entity_poly.pdbx_strand_id
1 'polypeptide(L)'
;DMRYSEDTLFLSRVKLICRNQILIEDICYYYYQRQTSALHKINAAYHAYCMLRLAIEYKKNQEYLSDSHSKARMAFAYTRAMQAFCRDLCLYCNDKKLVGEILAILKERKLYPFGIDWCNFRIDKKQSLKNDILNWMFALISIEPIFWIQWFLCGKLFKNMRKNQKFDVPVFAVLLDN
;
A
#
# COMPACT_ATOMS: atom_id res chain seq x y z
N ASP A 1 4.38 -16.13 -4.36
CA ASP A 1 4.24 -15.77 -5.77
C ASP A 1 3.31 -14.55 -5.90
N MET A 2 3.84 -13.43 -6.39
CA MET A 2 3.13 -12.15 -6.50
C MET A 2 2.57 -12.00 -7.90
N ARG A 3 1.24 -12.04 -8.04
CA ARG A 3 0.55 -11.88 -9.35
C ARG A 3 -0.01 -10.47 -9.59
N TYR A 4 0.26 -9.55 -8.65
CA TYR A 4 -0.15 -8.15 -8.71
C TYR A 4 1.01 -7.28 -8.32
N SER A 5 1.28 -6.25 -9.11
CA SER A 5 2.43 -5.34 -8.92
C SER A 5 3.81 -6.03 -8.96
N GLU A 6 3.92 -7.22 -9.59
CA GLU A 6 5.19 -7.90 -9.83
C GLU A 6 6.11 -7.08 -10.73
N ASP A 7 5.56 -6.38 -11.71
CA ASP A 7 6.25 -5.42 -12.56
C ASP A 7 6.80 -4.24 -11.75
N THR A 8 6.02 -3.71 -10.83
CA THR A 8 6.44 -2.62 -9.93
C THR A 8 7.58 -3.09 -9.02
N LEU A 9 7.50 -4.31 -8.49
CA LEU A 9 8.56 -4.91 -7.68
C LEU A 9 9.83 -5.12 -8.51
N PHE A 10 9.70 -5.67 -9.71
CA PHE A 10 10.81 -5.85 -10.65
C PHE A 10 11.49 -4.52 -10.97
N LEU A 11 10.72 -3.50 -11.36
CA LEU A 11 11.24 -2.17 -11.68
C LEU A 11 11.92 -1.51 -10.48
N SER A 12 11.43 -1.73 -9.25
CA SER A 12 12.09 -1.20 -8.06
C SER A 12 13.50 -1.78 -7.88
N ARG A 13 13.69 -3.06 -8.18
CA ARG A 13 15.01 -3.73 -8.14
C ARG A 13 15.92 -3.31 -9.29
N VAL A 14 15.37 -3.21 -10.50
CA VAL A 14 16.13 -2.74 -11.67
C VAL A 14 16.70 -1.33 -11.42
N LYS A 15 15.93 -0.44 -10.80
CA LYS A 15 16.39 0.92 -10.48
C LYS A 15 17.58 0.98 -9.52
N LEU A 16 17.85 -0.07 -8.75
CA LEU A 16 19.03 -0.13 -7.87
C LEU A 16 20.31 -0.39 -8.66
N ILE A 17 20.22 -1.06 -9.80
CA ILE A 17 21.39 -1.48 -10.61
C ILE A 17 21.56 -0.64 -11.87
N CYS A 18 20.51 -0.02 -12.37
CA CYS A 18 20.56 0.84 -13.54
C CYS A 18 21.20 2.20 -13.21
N ARG A 19 22.29 2.54 -13.89
CA ARG A 19 22.96 3.84 -13.74
C ARG A 19 22.36 4.94 -14.61
N ASN A 20 21.84 4.57 -15.77
CA ASN A 20 21.28 5.51 -16.76
C ASN A 20 19.88 5.08 -17.15
N GLN A 21 19.00 6.06 -17.37
CA GLN A 21 17.66 5.88 -17.93
C GLN A 21 17.54 6.74 -19.19
N ILE A 22 16.97 6.15 -20.24
CA ILE A 22 16.65 6.86 -21.47
C ILE A 22 15.13 6.87 -21.58
N LEU A 23 14.56 8.05 -21.75
CA LEU A 23 13.15 8.21 -22.08
C LEU A 23 12.98 8.05 -23.58
N ILE A 24 12.14 7.11 -23.99
CA ILE A 24 11.77 6.90 -25.39
C ILE A 24 10.35 7.46 -25.54
N GLU A 25 10.17 8.37 -26.49
CA GLU A 25 8.86 8.99 -26.78
C GLU A 25 7.95 8.08 -27.61
N ASP A 26 8.52 7.04 -28.22
CA ASP A 26 7.78 6.06 -29.00
C ASP A 26 6.91 5.16 -28.14
N ILE A 27 5.72 4.81 -28.64
CA ILE A 27 4.82 3.86 -27.99
C ILE A 27 5.35 2.45 -28.24
N CYS A 28 6.07 1.89 -27.22
CA CYS A 28 6.67 0.56 -27.31
C CYS A 28 5.75 -0.57 -26.81
N TYR A 29 4.64 -0.22 -26.14
CA TYR A 29 3.77 -1.20 -25.50
C TYR A 29 2.33 -0.72 -25.40
N TYR A 30 1.39 -1.59 -25.81
CA TYR A 30 -0.05 -1.37 -25.64
C TYR A 30 -0.59 -2.24 -24.52
N TYR A 31 -1.10 -1.63 -23.46
CA TYR A 31 -1.76 -2.35 -22.37
C TYR A 31 -3.24 -2.62 -22.71
N TYR A 32 -3.55 -3.87 -23.02
CA TYR A 32 -4.92 -4.27 -23.31
C TYR A 32 -5.61 -4.78 -22.03
N GLN A 33 -6.58 -4.02 -21.56
CA GLN A 33 -7.39 -4.43 -20.40
C GLN A 33 -8.47 -5.43 -20.82
N ARG A 34 -8.33 -6.68 -20.39
CA ARG A 34 -9.35 -7.72 -20.61
C ARG A 34 -10.22 -7.82 -19.36
N GLN A 35 -11.54 -8.11 -19.55
CA GLN A 35 -12.47 -8.39 -18.43
C GLN A 35 -12.00 -9.57 -17.55
N THR A 36 -11.23 -10.49 -18.12
CA THR A 36 -10.64 -11.64 -17.42
C THR A 36 -9.27 -11.33 -16.80
N SER A 37 -8.82 -10.07 -16.81
CA SER A 37 -7.55 -9.67 -16.22
C SER A 37 -7.46 -10.07 -14.76
N ALA A 38 -6.26 -10.41 -14.31
CA ALA A 38 -5.97 -10.71 -12.91
C ALA A 38 -6.42 -9.58 -11.97
N LEU A 39 -6.34 -8.30 -12.44
CA LEU A 39 -6.78 -7.13 -11.69
C LEU A 39 -8.24 -7.18 -11.26
N HIS A 40 -9.13 -7.78 -12.06
CA HIS A 40 -10.55 -7.90 -11.74
C HIS A 40 -10.87 -9.05 -10.77
N LYS A 41 -9.91 -9.95 -10.52
CA LYS A 41 -10.07 -11.13 -9.67
C LYS A 41 -9.35 -11.02 -8.32
N ILE A 42 -8.65 -9.91 -8.08
CA ILE A 42 -7.90 -9.72 -6.85
C ILE A 42 -8.87 -9.44 -5.71
N ASN A 43 -8.84 -10.28 -4.69
CA ASN A 43 -9.52 -9.98 -3.44
C ASN A 43 -8.73 -8.96 -2.60
N ALA A 44 -9.40 -8.30 -1.69
CA ALA A 44 -8.79 -7.24 -0.86
C ALA A 44 -7.66 -7.77 0.03
N ALA A 45 -7.75 -8.99 0.53
CA ALA A 45 -6.71 -9.60 1.34
C ALA A 45 -5.42 -9.80 0.53
N TYR A 46 -5.55 -10.29 -0.70
CA TYR A 46 -4.41 -10.47 -1.59
C TYR A 46 -3.81 -9.13 -2.04
N HIS A 47 -4.64 -8.11 -2.28
CA HIS A 47 -4.16 -6.76 -2.58
C HIS A 47 -3.37 -6.19 -1.40
N ALA A 48 -3.90 -6.29 -0.18
CA ALA A 48 -3.21 -5.88 1.04
C ALA A 48 -1.87 -6.60 1.20
N TYR A 49 -1.84 -7.93 0.96
CA TYR A 49 -0.61 -8.71 0.96
C TYR A 49 0.42 -8.17 -0.03
N CYS A 50 0.03 -7.88 -1.27
CA CYS A 50 0.93 -7.34 -2.28
C CYS A 50 1.46 -5.95 -1.88
N MET A 51 0.62 -5.09 -1.31
CA MET A 51 1.04 -3.76 -0.86
C MET A 51 2.01 -3.83 0.31
N LEU A 52 1.78 -4.72 1.28
CA LEU A 52 2.72 -4.93 2.38
C LEU A 52 4.07 -5.47 1.88
N ARG A 53 4.06 -6.42 0.95
CA ARG A 53 5.28 -6.95 0.34
C ARG A 53 6.07 -5.87 -0.41
N LEU A 54 5.40 -5.04 -1.20
CA LEU A 54 6.03 -3.90 -1.84
C LEU A 54 6.64 -2.92 -0.83
N ALA A 55 5.93 -2.63 0.25
CA ALA A 55 6.43 -1.76 1.31
C ALA A 55 7.71 -2.31 1.93
N ILE A 56 7.76 -3.60 2.26
CA ILE A 56 8.96 -4.25 2.81
C ILE A 56 10.13 -4.14 1.83
N GLU A 57 9.91 -4.42 0.55
CA GLU A 57 10.95 -4.30 -0.47
C GLU A 57 11.43 -2.85 -0.64
N TYR A 58 10.54 -1.87 -0.65
CA TYR A 58 10.94 -0.46 -0.71
C TYR A 58 11.76 -0.04 0.51
N LYS A 59 11.41 -0.54 1.70
CA LYS A 59 12.17 -0.29 2.92
C LYS A 59 13.58 -0.88 2.84
N LYS A 60 13.70 -2.14 2.41
CA LYS A 60 14.99 -2.80 2.17
C LYS A 60 15.82 -2.07 1.11
N ASN A 61 15.20 -1.74 -0.03
CA ASN A 61 15.88 -1.08 -1.14
C ASN A 61 16.42 0.31 -0.76
N GLN A 62 15.74 1.02 0.16
CA GLN A 62 16.20 2.32 0.66
C GLN A 62 17.58 2.25 1.33
N GLU A 63 17.92 1.13 1.95
CA GLU A 63 19.19 0.91 2.65
C GLU A 63 20.37 0.80 1.67
N TYR A 64 20.14 0.30 0.46
CA TYR A 64 21.18 0.14 -0.57
C TYR A 64 21.45 1.40 -1.41
N LEU A 65 20.61 2.42 -1.28
CA LEU A 65 20.78 3.67 -2.02
C LEU A 65 21.76 4.58 -1.30
N SER A 66 22.62 5.25 -2.06
CA SER A 66 23.60 6.21 -1.50
C SER A 66 23.09 7.64 -1.56
N ASP A 67 22.41 8.04 -2.65
CA ASP A 67 21.98 9.40 -2.86
C ASP A 67 20.65 9.74 -2.15
N SER A 68 20.57 10.99 -1.66
CA SER A 68 19.44 11.47 -0.87
C SER A 68 18.12 11.54 -1.66
N HIS A 69 18.19 11.85 -2.97
CA HIS A 69 17.01 11.97 -3.81
C HIS A 69 16.35 10.60 -4.04
N SER A 70 17.13 9.58 -4.39
CA SER A 70 16.63 8.22 -4.57
C SER A 70 16.11 7.64 -3.24
N LYS A 71 16.79 7.92 -2.12
CA LYS A 71 16.29 7.56 -0.79
C LYS A 71 14.92 8.17 -0.49
N ALA A 72 14.75 9.46 -0.77
CA ALA A 72 13.48 10.16 -0.56
C ALA A 72 12.36 9.58 -1.44
N ARG A 73 12.64 9.28 -2.71
CA ARG A 73 11.67 8.64 -3.63
C ARG A 73 11.26 7.25 -3.14
N MET A 74 12.21 6.47 -2.64
CA MET A 74 11.94 5.13 -2.13
C MET A 74 11.14 5.20 -0.81
N ALA A 75 11.46 6.14 0.08
CA ALA A 75 10.69 6.41 1.29
C ALA A 75 9.23 6.81 0.97
N PHE A 76 9.04 7.63 -0.06
CA PHE A 76 7.72 8.00 -0.55
C PHE A 76 6.95 6.77 -1.08
N ALA A 77 7.59 5.93 -1.90
CA ALA A 77 6.99 4.70 -2.41
C ALA A 77 6.60 3.74 -1.27
N TYR A 78 7.47 3.59 -0.27
CA TYR A 78 7.20 2.85 0.96
C TYR A 78 5.95 3.38 1.68
N THR A 79 5.90 4.70 1.91
CA THR A 79 4.76 5.35 2.57
C THR A 79 3.45 5.09 1.82
N ARG A 80 3.45 5.21 0.50
CA ARG A 80 2.27 4.95 -0.35
C ARG A 80 1.81 3.50 -0.28
N ALA A 81 2.73 2.54 -0.32
CA ALA A 81 2.42 1.12 -0.22
C ALA A 81 1.84 0.78 1.17
N MET A 82 2.41 1.32 2.24
CA MET A 82 1.89 1.15 3.61
C MET A 82 0.51 1.78 3.80
N GLN A 83 0.27 2.97 3.24
CA GLN A 83 -1.05 3.60 3.26
C GLN A 83 -2.10 2.74 2.54
N ALA A 84 -1.77 2.20 1.37
CA ALA A 84 -2.68 1.31 0.63
C ALA A 84 -3.00 0.05 1.44
N PHE A 85 -1.99 -0.56 2.05
CA PHE A 85 -2.16 -1.71 2.95
C PHE A 85 -3.08 -1.40 4.14
N CYS A 86 -2.80 -0.32 4.88
CA CYS A 86 -3.60 0.07 6.05
C CYS A 86 -5.03 0.47 5.66
N ARG A 87 -5.21 1.11 4.50
CA ARG A 87 -6.53 1.41 3.94
C ARG A 87 -7.32 0.13 3.69
N ASP A 88 -6.70 -0.89 3.12
CA ASP A 88 -7.38 -2.16 2.86
C ASP A 88 -7.76 -2.86 4.17
N LEU A 89 -6.93 -2.81 5.21
CA LEU A 89 -7.30 -3.28 6.53
C LEU A 89 -8.54 -2.53 7.07
N CYS A 90 -8.58 -1.20 6.94
CA CYS A 90 -9.71 -0.40 7.39
C CYS A 90 -11.00 -0.69 6.61
N LEU A 91 -10.90 -0.90 5.30
CA LEU A 91 -12.08 -1.07 4.43
C LEU A 91 -12.63 -2.49 4.46
N TYR A 92 -11.78 -3.49 4.60
CA TYR A 92 -12.17 -4.87 4.33
C TYR A 92 -11.99 -5.84 5.52
N CYS A 93 -11.10 -5.53 6.47
CA CYS A 93 -10.91 -6.41 7.63
C CYS A 93 -11.90 -6.08 8.75
N ASN A 94 -12.72 -7.07 9.13
CA ASN A 94 -13.72 -6.91 10.20
C ASN A 94 -13.23 -7.45 11.55
N ASP A 95 -12.12 -8.17 11.59
CA ASP A 95 -11.58 -8.79 12.79
C ASP A 95 -10.63 -7.82 13.49
N LYS A 96 -11.12 -7.22 14.60
CA LYS A 96 -10.35 -6.28 15.42
C LYS A 96 -9.10 -6.92 16.03
N LYS A 97 -9.19 -8.21 16.44
CA LYS A 97 -8.08 -8.93 17.07
C LYS A 97 -6.97 -9.13 16.04
N LEU A 98 -7.32 -9.62 14.86
CA LEU A 98 -6.39 -9.80 13.75
C LEU A 98 -5.69 -8.49 13.35
N VAL A 99 -6.44 -7.39 13.24
CA VAL A 99 -5.87 -6.07 12.93
C VAL A 99 -4.89 -5.63 14.02
N GLY A 100 -5.22 -5.87 15.29
CA GLY A 100 -4.33 -5.56 16.41
C GLY A 100 -3.03 -6.37 16.37
N GLU A 101 -3.11 -7.66 16.07
CA GLU A 101 -1.94 -8.54 15.90
C GLU A 101 -1.05 -8.09 14.74
N ILE A 102 -1.65 -7.77 13.59
CA ILE A 102 -0.91 -7.23 12.43
C ILE A 102 -0.18 -5.94 12.80
N LEU A 103 -0.84 -4.98 13.45
CA LEU A 103 -0.20 -3.73 13.85
C LEU A 103 0.92 -3.95 14.87
N ALA A 104 0.76 -4.89 15.80
CA ALA A 104 1.80 -5.24 16.76
C ALA A 104 3.06 -5.76 16.04
N ILE A 105 2.90 -6.69 15.11
CA ILE A 105 4.02 -7.22 14.30
C ILE A 105 4.68 -6.12 13.48
N LEU A 106 3.88 -5.24 12.83
CA LEU A 106 4.44 -4.13 12.05
C LEU A 106 5.26 -3.16 12.92
N LYS A 107 4.85 -2.94 14.17
CA LYS A 107 5.60 -2.10 15.12
C LYS A 107 6.91 -2.78 15.53
N GLU A 108 6.86 -4.05 15.88
CA GLU A 108 8.05 -4.86 16.23
C GLU A 108 9.09 -4.80 15.10
N ARG A 109 8.64 -4.91 13.84
CA ARG A 109 9.48 -4.85 12.65
C ARG A 109 9.85 -3.42 12.21
N LYS A 110 9.46 -2.39 12.97
CA LYS A 110 9.70 -0.97 12.66
C LYS A 110 9.13 -0.54 11.29
N LEU A 111 8.05 -1.19 10.88
CA LEU A 111 7.30 -0.84 9.66
C LEU A 111 6.14 0.11 9.97
N TYR A 112 5.78 0.26 11.23
CA TYR A 112 4.72 1.15 11.70
C TYR A 112 5.18 1.87 12.98
N PRO A 113 4.94 3.17 13.17
CA PRO A 113 4.33 4.08 12.20
C PRO A 113 5.24 4.34 10.99
N PHE A 114 4.63 4.73 9.88
CA PHE A 114 5.33 5.13 8.66
C PHE A 114 5.10 6.62 8.36
N GLY A 115 5.78 7.18 7.37
CA GLY A 115 5.68 8.60 7.02
C GLY A 115 4.28 9.02 6.56
N ILE A 116 4.03 10.31 6.56
CA ILE A 116 2.79 10.91 6.05
C ILE A 116 3.00 11.37 4.61
N ASP A 117 2.10 10.98 3.71
CA ASP A 117 2.09 11.47 2.34
C ASP A 117 1.37 12.83 2.28
N TRP A 118 2.13 13.88 2.45
CA TRP A 118 1.64 15.26 2.39
C TRP A 118 1.06 15.65 1.03
N CYS A 119 1.36 14.91 -0.05
CA CYS A 119 0.77 15.16 -1.36
C CYS A 119 -0.74 14.91 -1.38
N ASN A 120 -1.24 14.04 -0.52
CA ASN A 120 -2.67 13.77 -0.39
C ASN A 120 -3.46 14.90 0.28
N PHE A 121 -2.78 15.91 0.85
CA PHE A 121 -3.44 17.09 1.41
C PHE A 121 -3.72 18.20 0.38
N ARG A 122 -3.37 17.99 -0.88
CA ARG A 122 -3.72 18.93 -1.94
C ARG A 122 -5.21 18.87 -2.22
N ILE A 123 -5.86 20.04 -2.19
CA ILE A 123 -7.24 20.18 -2.63
C ILE A 123 -7.24 20.14 -4.15
N ASP A 124 -7.84 19.11 -4.71
CA ASP A 124 -8.08 19.05 -6.15
C ASP A 124 -9.45 19.70 -6.46
N LYS A 125 -9.41 20.87 -7.09
CA LYS A 125 -10.62 21.61 -7.50
C LYS A 125 -11.59 20.79 -8.39
N LYS A 126 -11.11 19.67 -8.96
CA LYS A 126 -11.90 18.76 -9.80
C LYS A 126 -12.53 17.61 -9.01
N GLN A 127 -12.15 17.44 -7.74
CA GLN A 127 -12.69 16.38 -6.88
C GLN A 127 -13.76 16.93 -5.93
N SER A 128 -14.64 16.05 -5.48
CA SER A 128 -15.61 16.41 -4.45
C SER A 128 -14.94 16.55 -3.09
N LEU A 129 -15.39 17.47 -2.26
CA LEU A 129 -14.92 17.68 -0.89
C LEU A 129 -14.91 16.36 -0.07
N LYS A 130 -15.88 15.47 -0.33
CA LYS A 130 -15.95 14.15 0.28
C LYS A 130 -14.71 13.30 -0.01
N ASN A 131 -14.23 13.32 -1.26
CA ASN A 131 -13.04 12.57 -1.66
C ASN A 131 -11.79 13.16 -1.05
N ASP A 132 -11.70 14.49 -0.95
CA ASP A 132 -10.57 15.16 -0.30
C ASP A 132 -10.48 14.81 1.18
N ILE A 133 -11.60 14.81 1.90
CA ILE A 133 -11.66 14.39 3.31
C ILE A 133 -11.21 12.93 3.47
N LEU A 134 -11.67 12.02 2.62
CA LEU A 134 -11.23 10.62 2.64
C LEU A 134 -9.74 10.48 2.37
N ASN A 135 -9.20 11.22 1.41
CA ASN A 135 -7.76 11.23 1.12
C ASN A 135 -6.96 11.74 2.31
N TRP A 136 -7.39 12.81 2.97
CA TRP A 136 -6.74 13.34 4.17
C TRP A 136 -6.78 12.34 5.32
N MET A 137 -7.93 11.72 5.55
CA MET A 137 -8.03 10.67 6.56
C MET A 137 -7.02 9.55 6.29
N PHE A 138 -6.93 9.06 5.06
CA PHE A 138 -5.96 8.00 4.73
C PHE A 138 -4.51 8.47 4.77
N ALA A 139 -4.22 9.74 4.52
CA ALA A 139 -2.87 10.27 4.69
C ALA A 139 -2.38 10.19 6.15
N LEU A 140 -3.30 10.34 7.11
CA LEU A 140 -3.00 10.28 8.54
C LEU A 140 -3.08 8.86 9.15
N ILE A 141 -3.31 7.84 8.33
CA ILE A 141 -3.51 6.45 8.79
C ILE A 141 -2.27 5.85 9.47
N SER A 142 -1.10 6.46 9.30
CA SER A 142 0.13 6.08 10.00
C SER A 142 0.10 6.42 11.50
N ILE A 143 -0.83 7.26 11.94
CA ILE A 143 -1.00 7.63 13.35
C ILE A 143 -2.01 6.67 13.97
N GLU A 144 -1.56 5.85 14.92
CA GLU A 144 -2.36 4.73 15.43
C GLU A 144 -3.74 5.10 15.98
N PRO A 145 -3.94 6.13 16.81
CA PRO A 145 -5.28 6.52 17.24
C PRO A 145 -6.19 6.86 16.05
N ILE A 146 -5.63 7.52 15.02
CA ILE A 146 -6.37 7.87 13.80
C ILE A 146 -6.70 6.62 12.99
N PHE A 147 -5.77 5.65 12.90
CA PHE A 147 -6.04 4.36 12.27
C PHE A 147 -7.26 3.68 12.90
N TRP A 148 -7.33 3.60 14.23
CA TRP A 148 -8.46 2.94 14.92
C TRP A 148 -9.77 3.68 14.73
N ILE A 149 -9.76 5.02 14.73
CA ILE A 149 -10.94 5.82 14.42
C ILE A 149 -11.41 5.52 12.98
N GLN A 150 -10.50 5.50 12.02
CA GLN A 150 -10.83 5.20 10.62
C GLN A 150 -11.33 3.77 10.45
N TRP A 151 -10.68 2.79 11.09
CA TRP A 151 -11.11 1.40 11.05
C TRP A 151 -12.55 1.26 11.53
N PHE A 152 -12.90 1.93 12.63
CA PHE A 152 -14.27 1.93 13.18
C PHE A 152 -15.26 2.63 12.23
N LEU A 153 -14.94 3.81 11.73
CA LEU A 153 -15.79 4.56 10.80
C LEU A 153 -16.01 3.78 9.50
N CYS A 154 -14.95 3.22 8.92
CA CYS A 154 -15.06 2.38 7.73
C CYS A 154 -15.94 1.15 7.99
N GLY A 155 -15.85 0.55 9.16
CA GLY A 155 -16.73 -0.57 9.56
C GLY A 155 -18.21 -0.22 9.58
N LYS A 156 -18.55 1.01 9.96
CA LYS A 156 -19.94 1.49 9.92
C LYS A 156 -20.39 1.87 8.50
N LEU A 157 -19.56 2.63 7.76
CA LEU A 157 -19.91 3.18 6.46
C LEU A 157 -19.89 2.13 5.34
N PHE A 158 -18.98 1.16 5.42
CA PHE A 158 -18.72 0.16 4.37
C PHE A 158 -19.00 -1.27 4.84
N LYS A 159 -19.98 -1.45 5.71
CA LYS A 159 -20.35 -2.75 6.30
C LYS A 159 -20.52 -3.88 5.25
N ASN A 160 -21.10 -3.56 4.10
CA ASN A 160 -21.31 -4.54 3.04
C ASN A 160 -20.00 -4.98 2.36
N MET A 161 -19.00 -4.10 2.28
CA MET A 161 -17.69 -4.42 1.70
C MET A 161 -16.91 -5.41 2.58
N ARG A 162 -17.08 -5.34 3.91
CA ARG A 162 -16.41 -6.24 4.87
C ARG A 162 -17.00 -7.64 4.92
N LYS A 163 -18.29 -7.81 4.62
CA LYS A 163 -18.99 -9.11 4.78
C LYS A 163 -18.45 -10.20 3.87
N ASN A 164 -17.94 -9.85 2.72
CA ASN A 164 -17.57 -10.81 1.65
C ASN A 164 -16.06 -11.05 1.53
N GLN A 165 -15.26 -10.47 2.43
CA GLN A 165 -13.81 -10.59 2.38
C GLN A 165 -13.29 -11.36 3.60
N LYS A 166 -12.55 -12.43 3.33
CA LYS A 166 -11.79 -13.14 4.36
C LYS A 166 -10.34 -12.69 4.28
N PHE A 167 -9.83 -12.11 5.37
CA PHE A 167 -8.41 -11.88 5.53
C PHE A 167 -7.80 -13.15 6.14
N ASP A 168 -6.87 -13.77 5.41
CA ASP A 168 -6.21 -14.99 5.85
C ASP A 168 -4.88 -14.64 6.55
N VAL A 169 -4.82 -14.95 7.84
CA VAL A 169 -3.65 -14.69 8.70
C VAL A 169 -2.35 -15.30 8.16
N PRO A 170 -2.35 -16.54 7.61
CA PRO A 170 -1.13 -17.16 7.11
C PRO A 170 -0.40 -16.35 6.04
N VAL A 171 -1.15 -15.58 5.24
CA VAL A 171 -0.57 -14.73 4.18
C VAL A 171 0.32 -13.64 4.76
N PHE A 172 -0.03 -13.09 5.93
CA PHE A 172 0.74 -12.04 6.58
C PHE A 172 1.90 -12.60 7.41
N ALA A 173 1.72 -13.76 8.05
CA ALA A 173 2.77 -14.44 8.81
C ALA A 173 3.99 -14.75 7.93
N VAL A 174 3.78 -15.32 6.75
CA VAL A 174 4.88 -15.67 5.80
C VAL A 174 5.69 -14.45 5.36
N LEU A 175 5.09 -13.25 5.33
CA LEU A 175 5.81 -12.03 4.99
C LEU A 175 6.63 -11.47 6.15
N LEU A 176 6.24 -11.80 7.35
CA LEU A 176 6.81 -11.23 8.55
C LEU A 176 7.91 -12.13 9.13
N ASP A 177 7.97 -13.42 8.72
CA ASP A 177 8.99 -14.39 9.14
C ASP A 177 10.31 -14.32 8.32
N ASN A 178 10.37 -13.54 7.24
CA ASN A 178 11.56 -13.25 6.43
C ASN A 178 11.97 -11.78 6.57
#